data_54c3eb72d20da9dedd118e5810c315f0
#
_entry.id   54c3eb72d20da9dedd118e5810c315f0
#
_cell.length_a   1.000
_cell.length_b   1.000
_cell.length_c   1.000
_cell.angle_alpha   90.00
_cell.angle_beta   90.00
_cell.angle_gamma   90.00
#
_symmetry.space_group_name_H-M   'P 1'
#
loop_
_entity.id
_entity.type
_entity.pdbx_description
1 polymer ?
#
loop_
_entity_poly.entity_id
_entity_poly.type
_entity_poly.pdbx_seq_one_letter_code
_entity_poly.pdbx_strand_id
1 'polypeptide(L)'
;MAEILLNSQSPVTHQVFWNGDITTADSLPIVKLFDVTNDPAISPALNPSTVLATLYSVADENNPGTYVVYIPYQYTNRNRTLRLQWEYNVGGTAVTRSDEVYVVTPYVDFNHVQDLGFSTDSSDPNYKSYKELVRAEKYARKQIEQYTGQNFYLYDDLYVIYGYGSDVLPLPAKIHELHELYANDDLLIDNIEGISNLSYNVIIAESGYGIR
;
A
#
# COMPACT_ATOMS: atom_id res chain seq x y z
N MET A 1 6.39 8.84 0.82
CA MET A 1 5.59 7.69 1.15
C MET A 1 6.37 6.44 0.79
N ALA A 2 6.47 5.46 1.68
CA ALA A 2 7.21 4.23 1.45
C ALA A 2 6.40 3.27 0.58
N GLU A 3 7.08 2.49 -0.23
CA GLU A 3 6.47 1.42 -1.05
C GLU A 3 7.22 0.13 -0.79
N ILE A 4 6.49 -0.97 -0.69
CA ILE A 4 7.02 -2.33 -0.63
C ILE A 4 6.41 -3.14 -1.76
N LEU A 5 7.15 -4.11 -2.26
CA LEU A 5 6.67 -4.91 -3.37
C LEU A 5 5.74 -6.02 -2.90
N LEU A 6 4.78 -6.34 -3.76
CA LEU A 6 3.90 -7.50 -3.58
C LEU A 6 4.72 -8.76 -3.34
N ASN A 7 4.26 -9.60 -2.42
CA ASN A 7 4.94 -10.85 -2.04
C ASN A 7 6.40 -10.66 -1.60
N SER A 8 6.74 -9.51 -0.99
CA SER A 8 8.07 -9.25 -0.48
C SER A 8 8.09 -9.07 1.03
N GLN A 9 9.26 -9.27 1.63
CA GLN A 9 9.56 -8.91 3.02
C GLN A 9 10.46 -7.68 3.07
N SER A 10 10.19 -6.68 2.25
CA SER A 10 10.98 -5.46 2.24
C SER A 10 10.98 -4.81 3.63
N PRO A 11 12.15 -4.39 4.13
CA PRO A 11 12.24 -3.73 5.41
C PRO A 11 11.59 -2.34 5.36
N VAL A 12 10.85 -2.02 6.41
CA VAL A 12 10.37 -0.66 6.66
C VAL A 12 11.19 -0.06 7.80
N THR A 13 11.75 1.11 7.56
CA THR A 13 12.61 1.80 8.52
C THR A 13 11.88 2.98 9.14
N HIS A 14 12.09 3.18 10.43
CA HIS A 14 11.61 4.34 11.18
C HIS A 14 12.77 4.96 11.96
N GLN A 15 12.89 6.28 11.90
CA GLN A 15 13.89 7.01 12.64
C GLN A 15 13.25 7.76 13.81
N VAL A 16 13.79 7.57 15.00
CA VAL A 16 13.29 8.19 16.22
C VAL A 16 13.88 9.58 16.37
N PHE A 17 13.00 10.55 16.54
CA PHE A 17 13.38 11.95 16.82
C PHE A 17 12.84 12.39 18.16
N TRP A 18 13.67 13.13 18.92
CA TRP A 18 13.29 13.78 20.17
C TRP A 18 13.87 15.19 20.21
N ASN A 19 13.01 16.18 20.41
CA ASN A 19 13.38 17.61 20.41
C ASN A 19 14.12 18.08 19.14
N GLY A 20 13.88 17.42 18.00
CA GLY A 20 14.52 17.73 16.72
C GLY A 20 15.79 16.93 16.42
N ASP A 21 16.32 16.21 17.39
CA ASP A 21 17.52 15.38 17.21
C ASP A 21 17.18 13.90 17.07
N ILE A 22 18.01 13.19 16.30
CA ILE A 22 17.95 11.72 16.21
C ILE A 22 18.39 11.15 17.55
N THR A 23 17.58 10.27 18.11
CA THR A 23 17.86 9.63 19.40
C THR A 23 17.48 8.16 19.40
N THR A 24 17.95 7.42 20.38
CA THR A 24 17.56 6.03 20.60
C THR A 24 16.34 5.94 21.49
N ALA A 25 15.43 5.02 21.19
CA ALA A 25 14.33 4.68 22.08
C ALA A 25 14.86 3.95 23.32
N ASP A 26 14.15 4.09 24.45
CA ASP A 26 14.51 3.42 25.73
C ASP A 26 14.40 1.88 25.62
N SER A 27 13.56 1.39 24.69
CA SER A 27 13.39 -0.02 24.34
C SER A 27 13.11 -0.15 22.85
N LEU A 28 13.25 -1.36 22.30
CA LEU A 28 12.90 -1.60 20.90
C LEU A 28 11.43 -1.24 20.64
N PRO A 29 11.14 -0.41 19.61
CA PRO A 29 9.78 -0.08 19.23
C PRO A 29 8.94 -1.31 18.90
N ILE A 30 7.70 -1.30 19.38
CA ILE A 30 6.67 -2.26 18.98
C ILE A 30 5.87 -1.62 17.84
N VAL A 31 5.55 -2.41 16.82
CA VAL A 31 4.85 -1.92 15.63
C VAL A 31 3.52 -2.63 15.48
N LYS A 32 2.43 -1.90 15.52
CA LYS A 32 1.10 -2.41 15.19
C LYS A 32 0.81 -2.16 13.72
N LEU A 33 0.40 -3.20 13.03
CA LEU A 33 0.07 -3.17 11.62
C LEU A 33 -1.45 -3.09 11.43
N PHE A 34 -1.91 -2.18 10.57
CA PHE A 34 -3.31 -2.00 10.20
C PHE A 34 -3.46 -2.00 8.69
N ASP A 35 -4.57 -2.54 8.17
CA ASP A 35 -4.99 -2.32 6.78
C ASP A 35 -5.84 -1.05 6.74
N VAL A 36 -5.38 -0.07 5.97
CA VAL A 36 -6.05 1.22 5.79
C VAL A 36 -6.35 1.50 4.32
N THR A 37 -6.37 0.44 3.51
CA THR A 37 -6.70 0.52 2.09
C THR A 37 -8.03 1.26 1.88
N ASN A 38 -8.97 1.00 2.77
CA ASN A 38 -10.26 1.67 2.84
C ASN A 38 -10.28 2.51 4.12
N ASP A 39 -9.79 3.74 4.07
CA ASP A 39 -9.69 4.60 5.26
C ASP A 39 -11.09 4.94 5.77
N PRO A 40 -11.45 4.62 7.01
CA PRO A 40 -12.74 4.93 7.60
C PRO A 40 -12.97 6.42 7.87
N ALA A 41 -11.97 7.27 7.70
CA ALA A 41 -12.22 8.72 7.64
C ALA A 41 -13.16 9.08 6.48
N ILE A 42 -13.32 8.17 5.49
CA ILE A 42 -14.16 8.34 4.31
C ILE A 42 -15.42 7.47 4.39
N SER A 43 -15.40 6.37 5.13
CA SER A 43 -16.57 5.50 5.36
C SER A 43 -16.69 5.10 6.82
N PRO A 44 -17.74 5.50 7.54
CA PRO A 44 -17.95 5.15 8.95
C PRO A 44 -18.17 3.64 9.18
N ALA A 45 -18.47 2.87 8.14
CA ALA A 45 -18.74 1.44 8.24
C ALA A 45 -17.47 0.57 8.35
N LEU A 46 -16.34 1.09 7.90
CA LEU A 46 -15.07 0.35 7.92
C LEU A 46 -14.24 0.80 9.13
N ASN A 47 -14.21 0.01 10.18
CA ASN A 47 -13.45 0.31 11.38
C ASN A 47 -12.00 -0.20 11.25
N PRO A 48 -10.97 0.67 11.08
CA PRO A 48 -9.58 0.27 10.95
C PRO A 48 -8.94 -0.10 12.29
N SER A 49 -9.71 -0.17 13.35
CA SER A 49 -9.20 -0.45 14.69
C SER A 49 -8.72 -1.89 14.88
N THR A 50 -8.89 -2.76 13.86
CA THR A 50 -8.41 -4.14 13.96
C THR A 50 -6.91 -4.19 13.65
N VAL A 51 -6.11 -4.47 14.67
CA VAL A 51 -4.69 -4.75 14.53
C VAL A 51 -4.53 -6.06 13.75
N LEU A 52 -3.93 -6.01 12.57
CA LEU A 52 -3.61 -7.19 11.77
C LEU A 52 -2.50 -8.02 12.41
N ALA A 53 -1.48 -7.33 12.92
CA ALA A 53 -0.34 -7.95 13.57
C ALA A 53 0.35 -6.98 14.53
N THR A 54 1.01 -7.55 15.53
CA THR A 54 2.00 -6.84 16.34
C THR A 54 3.37 -7.37 15.95
N LEU A 55 4.23 -6.48 15.47
CA LEU A 55 5.56 -6.79 14.98
C LEU A 55 6.61 -6.19 15.92
N TYR A 56 7.78 -6.81 15.96
CA TYR A 56 8.90 -6.34 16.76
C TYR A 56 10.00 -5.80 15.84
N SER A 57 10.44 -4.59 16.10
CA SER A 57 11.51 -3.98 15.34
C SER A 57 12.88 -4.45 15.82
N VAL A 58 13.88 -4.29 14.97
CA VAL A 58 15.29 -4.45 15.30
C VAL A 58 16.00 -3.10 15.11
N ALA A 59 17.00 -2.83 15.92
CA ALA A 59 17.82 -1.63 15.74
C ALA A 59 18.71 -1.79 14.51
N ASP A 60 18.89 -0.72 13.74
CA ASP A 60 19.90 -0.65 12.69
C ASP A 60 21.27 -0.35 13.34
N GLU A 61 22.17 -1.33 13.32
CA GLU A 61 23.49 -1.21 13.94
C GLU A 61 24.37 -0.11 13.30
N ASN A 62 24.10 0.21 12.03
CA ASN A 62 24.87 1.20 11.28
C ASN A 62 24.30 2.63 11.43
N ASN A 63 23.05 2.74 11.85
CA ASN A 63 22.34 4.02 11.95
C ASN A 63 21.64 4.14 13.32
N PRO A 64 22.32 4.60 14.38
CA PRO A 64 21.73 4.76 15.70
C PRO A 64 20.44 5.59 15.65
N GLY A 65 19.43 5.16 16.43
CA GLY A 65 18.10 5.78 16.41
C GLY A 65 17.21 5.36 15.24
N THR A 66 17.69 4.48 14.37
CA THR A 66 16.90 3.89 13.28
C THR A 66 16.50 2.45 13.64
N TYR A 67 15.25 2.13 13.38
CA TYR A 67 14.66 0.81 13.65
C TYR A 67 14.07 0.24 12.38
N VAL A 68 14.14 -1.08 12.24
CA VAL A 68 13.69 -1.80 11.06
C VAL A 68 12.64 -2.82 11.47
N VAL A 69 11.57 -2.92 10.72
CA VAL A 69 10.56 -3.99 10.84
C VAL A 69 10.38 -4.67 9.50
N TYR A 70 10.17 -5.99 9.52
CA TYR A 70 9.86 -6.78 8.34
C TYR A 70 8.38 -7.15 8.37
N ILE A 71 7.64 -6.75 7.33
CA ILE A 71 6.22 -7.09 7.21
C ILE A 71 6.12 -8.52 6.67
N PRO A 72 5.41 -9.44 7.36
CA PRO A 72 5.25 -10.81 6.88
C PRO A 72 4.52 -10.89 5.52
N TYR A 73 4.88 -11.87 4.70
CA TYR A 73 4.32 -12.10 3.36
C TYR A 73 2.80 -12.12 3.29
N GLN A 74 2.16 -12.67 4.29
CA GLN A 74 0.70 -12.74 4.36
C GLN A 74 0.02 -11.36 4.34
N TYR A 75 0.76 -10.29 4.66
CA TYR A 75 0.27 -8.91 4.63
C TYR A 75 0.74 -8.15 3.39
N THR A 76 1.57 -8.75 2.55
CA THR A 76 2.04 -8.17 1.28
C THR A 76 1.58 -8.98 0.07
N ASN A 77 0.63 -9.90 0.24
CA ASN A 77 0.15 -10.81 -0.80
C ASN A 77 -0.90 -10.19 -1.75
N ARG A 78 -1.32 -8.96 -1.47
CA ARG A 78 -2.19 -8.16 -2.34
C ARG A 78 -1.80 -6.68 -2.25
N ASN A 79 -2.18 -5.90 -3.25
CA ASN A 79 -2.03 -4.45 -3.23
C ASN A 79 -2.94 -3.87 -2.14
N ARG A 80 -2.35 -3.08 -1.26
CA ARG A 80 -3.05 -2.43 -0.15
C ARG A 80 -2.23 -1.31 0.44
N THR A 81 -2.87 -0.46 1.23
CA THR A 81 -2.21 0.52 2.07
C THR A 81 -2.15 0.00 3.50
N LEU A 82 -0.95 -0.12 4.03
CA LEU A 82 -0.71 -0.53 5.40
C LEU A 82 -0.28 0.67 6.23
N ARG A 83 -0.83 0.80 7.43
CA ARG A 83 -0.36 1.75 8.45
C ARG A 83 0.43 0.99 9.49
N LEU A 84 1.66 1.46 9.75
CA LEU A 84 2.53 0.98 10.80
C LEU A 84 2.49 2.01 11.94
N GLN A 85 1.93 1.62 13.07
CA GLN A 85 1.93 2.43 14.28
C GLN A 85 3.09 1.98 15.17
N TRP A 86 4.10 2.84 15.28
CA TRP A 86 5.29 2.64 16.11
C TRP A 86 5.02 3.15 17.53
N GLU A 87 5.20 2.29 18.51
CA GLU A 87 5.04 2.60 19.93
C GLU A 87 6.37 2.38 20.65
N TYR A 88 6.88 3.42 21.28
CA TYR A 88 8.17 3.39 21.99
C TYR A 88 8.23 4.48 23.07
N ASN A 89 9.24 4.38 23.94
CA ASN A 89 9.52 5.42 24.94
C ASN A 89 10.84 6.12 24.61
N VAL A 90 10.91 7.42 24.92
CA VAL A 90 12.13 8.22 24.86
C VAL A 90 12.22 9.05 26.14
N GLY A 91 13.27 8.82 26.93
CA GLY A 91 13.46 9.50 28.21
C GLY A 91 12.29 9.27 29.17
N GLY A 92 11.71 8.07 29.17
CA GLY A 92 10.54 7.71 29.98
C GLY A 92 9.20 8.22 29.44
N THR A 93 9.16 8.95 28.32
CA THR A 93 7.93 9.48 27.71
C THR A 93 7.46 8.54 26.60
N ALA A 94 6.20 8.12 26.68
CA ALA A 94 5.57 7.29 25.63
C ALA A 94 5.32 8.11 24.36
N VAL A 95 5.74 7.57 23.23
CA VAL A 95 5.59 8.18 21.91
C VAL A 95 4.90 7.19 20.98
N THR A 96 3.94 7.70 20.21
CA THR A 96 3.29 6.95 19.12
C THR A 96 3.47 7.72 17.81
N ARG A 97 3.90 7.02 16.76
CA ARG A 97 4.05 7.55 15.40
C ARG A 97 3.44 6.58 14.40
N SER A 98 2.98 7.12 13.29
CA SER A 98 2.39 6.31 12.23
C SER A 98 3.06 6.62 10.89
N ASP A 99 3.41 5.55 10.17
CA ASP A 99 3.89 5.59 8.80
C ASP A 99 2.94 4.81 7.91
N GLU A 100 2.74 5.27 6.69
CA GLU A 100 1.94 4.56 5.69
C GLU A 100 2.85 3.99 4.61
N VAL A 101 2.54 2.75 4.22
CA VAL A 101 3.31 1.98 3.25
C VAL A 101 2.35 1.36 2.24
N TYR A 102 2.64 1.56 0.96
CA TYR A 102 1.88 0.95 -0.13
C TYR A 102 2.50 -0.37 -0.55
N VAL A 103 1.67 -1.41 -0.59
CA VAL A 103 2.02 -2.68 -1.23
C VAL A 103 1.68 -2.55 -2.71
N VAL A 104 2.69 -2.63 -3.57
CA VAL A 104 2.56 -2.41 -5.01
C VAL A 104 3.05 -3.59 -5.81
N THR A 105 2.37 -3.88 -6.93
CA THR A 105 2.83 -4.90 -7.87
C THR A 105 3.96 -4.34 -8.73
N PRO A 106 5.12 -4.99 -8.78
CA PRO A 106 6.19 -4.59 -9.71
C PRO A 106 5.79 -4.90 -11.16
N TYR A 107 6.27 -4.09 -12.11
CA TYR A 107 6.05 -4.35 -13.55
C TYR A 107 7.04 -5.37 -14.11
N VAL A 108 8.06 -5.73 -13.34
CA VAL A 108 9.08 -6.71 -13.72
C VAL A 108 9.08 -7.84 -12.72
N ASP A 109 9.03 -9.08 -13.21
CA ASP A 109 9.28 -10.25 -12.39
C ASP A 109 10.79 -10.39 -12.15
N PHE A 110 11.22 -10.20 -10.92
CA PHE A 110 12.63 -10.30 -10.54
C PHE A 110 13.21 -11.72 -10.68
N ASN A 111 12.35 -12.75 -10.80
CA ASN A 111 12.82 -14.10 -11.09
C ASN A 111 13.39 -14.23 -12.51
N HIS A 112 12.98 -13.35 -13.44
CA HIS A 112 13.41 -13.33 -14.83
C HIS A 112 14.47 -12.26 -15.12
N VAL A 113 15.10 -11.70 -14.09
CA VAL A 113 16.11 -10.66 -14.25
C VAL A 113 17.31 -11.15 -15.06
N GLN A 114 17.63 -12.44 -14.95
CA GLN A 114 18.70 -13.07 -15.72
C GLN A 114 18.44 -13.04 -17.22
N ASP A 115 17.17 -13.17 -17.63
CA ASP A 115 16.78 -13.08 -19.06
C ASP A 115 17.01 -11.67 -19.62
N LEU A 116 17.12 -10.67 -18.76
CA LEU A 116 17.44 -9.28 -19.11
C LEU A 116 18.96 -8.99 -19.12
N GLY A 117 19.79 -10.03 -18.91
CA GLY A 117 21.23 -9.91 -18.91
C GLY A 117 21.86 -9.44 -17.59
N PHE A 118 21.09 -9.42 -16.50
CA PHE A 118 21.60 -9.12 -15.16
C PHE A 118 21.86 -10.43 -14.39
N SER A 119 22.87 -10.42 -13.54
CA SER A 119 23.19 -11.54 -12.68
C SER A 119 22.79 -11.25 -11.23
N THR A 120 22.28 -12.27 -10.55
CA THR A 120 22.05 -12.27 -9.09
C THR A 120 23.25 -12.86 -8.31
N ASP A 121 24.27 -13.36 -9.01
CA ASP A 121 25.52 -13.82 -8.42
C ASP A 121 26.45 -12.63 -8.17
N SER A 122 26.81 -12.38 -6.92
CA SER A 122 27.69 -11.27 -6.53
C SER A 122 29.11 -11.33 -7.08
N SER A 123 29.52 -12.46 -7.61
CA SER A 123 30.83 -12.63 -8.29
C SER A 123 30.82 -12.24 -9.77
N ASP A 124 29.63 -12.07 -10.37
CA ASP A 124 29.47 -11.70 -11.78
C ASP A 124 29.64 -10.18 -12.00
N PRO A 125 30.36 -9.73 -13.02
CA PRO A 125 30.48 -8.32 -13.37
C PRO A 125 29.13 -7.62 -13.64
N ASN A 126 28.11 -8.38 -14.08
CA ASN A 126 26.77 -7.88 -14.32
C ASN A 126 25.85 -8.00 -13.09
N TYR A 127 26.40 -8.30 -11.93
CA TYR A 127 25.64 -8.40 -10.68
C TYR A 127 24.87 -7.11 -10.39
N LYS A 128 23.62 -7.32 -10.02
CA LYS A 128 22.78 -6.28 -9.42
C LYS A 128 22.16 -6.81 -8.15
N SER A 129 22.34 -6.08 -7.08
CA SER A 129 21.70 -6.42 -5.81
C SER A 129 20.18 -6.28 -5.94
N TYR A 130 19.43 -7.06 -5.18
CA TYR A 130 17.96 -6.95 -5.12
C TYR A 130 17.51 -5.51 -4.83
N LYS A 131 18.20 -4.80 -3.96
CA LYS A 131 17.92 -3.39 -3.64
C LYS A 131 18.06 -2.46 -4.85
N GLU A 132 19.07 -2.69 -5.70
CA GLU A 132 19.26 -1.90 -6.94
C GLU A 132 18.15 -2.21 -7.94
N LEU A 133 17.76 -3.48 -8.09
CA LEU A 133 16.68 -3.90 -8.97
C LEU A 133 15.34 -3.30 -8.56
N VAL A 134 15.00 -3.37 -7.27
CA VAL A 134 13.78 -2.74 -6.72
C VAL A 134 13.78 -1.23 -6.96
N ARG A 135 14.93 -0.58 -6.81
CA ARG A 135 15.04 0.87 -7.04
C ARG A 135 14.88 1.23 -8.51
N ALA A 136 15.46 0.44 -9.40
CA ALA A 136 15.35 0.64 -10.85
C ALA A 136 13.91 0.41 -11.33
N GLU A 137 13.27 -0.66 -10.87
CA GLU A 137 11.86 -0.95 -11.13
C GLU A 137 10.96 0.21 -10.70
N LYS A 138 11.08 0.64 -9.45
CA LYS A 138 10.31 1.75 -8.91
C LYS A 138 10.44 3.02 -9.77
N TYR A 139 11.66 3.33 -10.23
CA TYR A 139 11.89 4.47 -11.09
C TYR A 139 11.23 4.29 -12.46
N ALA A 140 11.43 3.15 -13.11
CA ALA A 140 10.86 2.85 -14.41
C ALA A 140 9.32 2.83 -14.36
N ARG A 141 8.74 2.16 -13.36
CA ARG A 141 7.29 2.10 -13.13
C ARG A 141 6.70 3.50 -13.00
N LYS A 142 7.30 4.37 -12.17
CA LYS A 142 6.83 5.75 -12.03
C LYS A 142 6.93 6.57 -13.29
N GLN A 143 7.96 6.36 -14.12
CA GLN A 143 8.07 7.03 -15.42
C GLN A 143 6.95 6.58 -16.38
N ILE A 144 6.66 5.28 -16.41
CA ILE A 144 5.57 4.72 -17.22
C ILE A 144 4.22 5.28 -16.76
N GLU A 145 3.94 5.24 -15.46
CA GLU A 145 2.70 5.76 -14.88
C GLU A 145 2.51 7.26 -15.13
N GLN A 146 3.57 8.05 -14.98
CA GLN A 146 3.52 9.49 -15.28
C GLN A 146 3.29 9.79 -16.76
N TYR A 147 3.91 9.02 -17.65
CA TYR A 147 3.76 9.20 -19.10
C TYR A 147 2.37 8.78 -19.59
N THR A 148 1.85 7.68 -19.08
CA THR A 148 0.57 7.11 -19.52
C THR A 148 -0.63 7.65 -18.73
N GLY A 149 -0.40 8.23 -17.56
CA GLY A 149 -1.46 8.61 -16.62
C GLY A 149 -2.24 7.43 -16.05
N GLN A 150 -1.69 6.21 -16.11
CA GLN A 150 -2.36 4.97 -15.71
C GLN A 150 -1.43 4.07 -14.91
N ASN A 151 -2.00 3.32 -13.97
CA ASN A 151 -1.39 2.17 -13.33
C ASN A 151 -1.74 0.90 -14.11
N PHE A 152 -0.77 0.00 -14.30
CA PHE A 152 -0.95 -1.25 -15.05
C PHE A 152 -1.04 -2.48 -14.15
N TYR A 153 -1.35 -2.32 -12.90
CA TYR A 153 -1.59 -3.40 -11.94
C TYR A 153 -2.95 -3.22 -11.27
N LEU A 154 -3.49 -4.33 -10.80
CA LEU A 154 -4.70 -4.30 -9.99
C LEU A 154 -4.36 -3.79 -8.59
N TYR A 155 -5.18 -2.90 -8.09
CA TYR A 155 -5.10 -2.39 -6.72
C TYR A 155 -6.50 -2.17 -6.18
N ASP A 156 -6.67 -2.40 -4.89
CA ASP A 156 -7.91 -2.08 -4.20
C ASP A 156 -7.87 -0.60 -3.81
N ASP A 157 -8.94 0.11 -4.09
CA ASP A 157 -9.05 1.52 -3.72
C ASP A 157 -10.51 1.87 -3.43
N LEU A 158 -10.70 2.91 -2.63
CA LEU A 158 -12.00 3.47 -2.33
C LEU A 158 -12.13 4.84 -3.00
N TYR A 159 -13.12 4.97 -3.86
CA TYR A 159 -13.42 6.23 -4.50
C TYR A 159 -14.69 6.85 -3.93
N VAL A 160 -14.60 8.10 -3.49
CA VAL A 160 -15.76 8.92 -3.18
C VAL A 160 -16.03 9.80 -4.40
N ILE A 161 -17.17 9.58 -5.05
CA ILE A 161 -17.53 10.28 -6.28
C ILE A 161 -18.84 11.04 -6.04
N TYR A 162 -18.85 12.31 -6.37
CA TYR A 162 -20.03 13.14 -6.26
C TYR A 162 -20.84 13.07 -7.56
N GLY A 163 -22.12 12.75 -7.45
CA GLY A 163 -23.04 12.78 -8.59
C GLY A 163 -23.33 14.21 -9.04
N TYR A 164 -23.36 14.42 -10.34
CA TYR A 164 -23.65 15.73 -10.96
C TYR A 164 -25.09 15.84 -11.47
N GLY A 165 -25.99 14.97 -10.98
CA GLY A 165 -27.38 14.96 -11.42
C GLY A 165 -27.61 14.35 -12.80
N SER A 166 -26.63 13.61 -13.33
CA SER A 166 -26.77 12.81 -14.54
C SER A 166 -26.99 11.34 -14.18
N ASP A 167 -27.51 10.58 -15.13
CA ASP A 167 -27.67 9.12 -15.04
C ASP A 167 -26.36 8.34 -15.30
N VAL A 168 -25.26 9.04 -15.47
CA VAL A 168 -23.93 8.48 -15.70
C VAL A 168 -22.96 9.06 -14.67
N LEU A 169 -22.26 8.18 -13.96
CA LEU A 169 -21.20 8.56 -13.03
C LEU A 169 -19.84 8.21 -13.67
N PRO A 170 -19.03 9.22 -14.04
CA PRO A 170 -17.71 8.95 -14.56
C PRO A 170 -16.80 8.43 -13.45
N LEU A 171 -16.14 7.31 -13.72
CA LEU A 171 -15.20 6.70 -12.78
C LEU A 171 -13.76 7.19 -13.06
N PRO A 172 -12.95 7.42 -12.03
CA PRO A 172 -11.60 7.94 -12.18
C PRO A 172 -10.63 6.93 -12.79
N ALA A 173 -10.97 5.64 -12.74
CA ALA A 173 -10.16 4.55 -13.27
C ALA A 173 -11.04 3.43 -13.84
N LYS A 174 -10.41 2.52 -14.60
CA LYS A 174 -11.07 1.28 -15.03
C LYS A 174 -11.28 0.39 -13.82
N ILE A 175 -12.52 -0.08 -13.63
CA ILE A 175 -12.85 -1.07 -12.60
C ILE A 175 -12.70 -2.46 -13.22
N HIS A 176 -11.93 -3.32 -12.56
CA HIS A 176 -11.82 -4.73 -12.87
C HIS A 176 -12.87 -5.54 -12.09
N GLU A 177 -13.06 -5.18 -10.83
CA GLU A 177 -14.00 -5.79 -9.91
C GLU A 177 -14.59 -4.72 -8.99
N LEU A 178 -15.89 -4.79 -8.75
CA LEU A 178 -16.58 -3.88 -7.83
C LEU A 178 -17.01 -4.69 -6.61
N HIS A 179 -16.39 -4.45 -5.48
CA HIS A 179 -16.71 -5.17 -4.24
C HIS A 179 -17.97 -4.62 -3.60
N GLU A 180 -18.01 -3.32 -3.41
CA GLU A 180 -19.13 -2.65 -2.74
C GLU A 180 -19.43 -1.31 -3.40
N LEU A 181 -20.69 -0.92 -3.39
CA LEU A 181 -21.14 0.39 -3.81
C LEU A 181 -22.13 0.94 -2.79
N TYR A 182 -21.85 2.13 -2.30
CA TYR A 182 -22.71 2.88 -1.39
C TYR A 182 -23.24 4.16 -2.05
N ALA A 183 -24.46 4.51 -1.71
CA ALA A 183 -25.01 5.83 -1.99
C ALA A 183 -25.63 6.40 -0.72
N ASN A 184 -25.12 7.53 -0.23
CA ASN A 184 -25.56 8.17 1.02
C ASN A 184 -25.61 7.20 2.22
N ASP A 185 -24.57 6.40 2.39
CA ASP A 185 -24.41 5.36 3.41
C ASP A 185 -25.30 4.10 3.24
N ASP A 186 -26.16 4.06 2.24
CA ASP A 186 -26.93 2.86 1.89
C ASP A 186 -26.09 1.96 0.97
N LEU A 187 -25.91 0.69 1.37
CA LEU A 187 -25.23 -0.32 0.55
C LEU A 187 -26.15 -0.70 -0.62
N LEU A 188 -25.73 -0.37 -1.85
CA LEU A 188 -26.48 -0.68 -3.07
C LEU A 188 -26.04 -2.00 -3.70
N ILE A 189 -24.76 -2.32 -3.62
CA ILE A 189 -24.16 -3.51 -4.22
C ILE A 189 -23.16 -4.07 -3.22
N ASP A 190 -23.29 -5.38 -2.96
CA ASP A 190 -22.39 -6.17 -2.17
C ASP A 190 -21.83 -7.29 -3.03
N ASN A 191 -20.51 -7.32 -3.18
CA ASN A 191 -19.72 -8.39 -3.74
C ASN A 191 -20.28 -9.00 -5.05
N ILE A 192 -20.21 -8.25 -6.14
CA ILE A 192 -20.59 -8.77 -7.47
C ILE A 192 -19.47 -9.67 -7.99
N GLU A 193 -19.59 -10.97 -7.75
CA GLU A 193 -18.74 -11.95 -8.37
C GLU A 193 -18.96 -11.99 -9.90
N GLY A 194 -17.89 -11.94 -10.65
CA GLY A 194 -17.88 -12.29 -12.07
C GLY A 194 -18.10 -11.17 -13.06
N ILE A 195 -17.88 -9.91 -12.70
CA ILE A 195 -17.86 -8.82 -13.68
C ILE A 195 -16.48 -8.73 -14.35
N SER A 196 -15.99 -9.83 -14.86
CA SER A 196 -14.71 -9.90 -15.58
C SER A 196 -14.73 -9.24 -16.97
N ASN A 197 -15.87 -8.74 -17.43
CA ASN A 197 -16.07 -8.13 -18.74
C ASN A 197 -16.82 -6.81 -18.69
N LEU A 198 -16.77 -6.07 -17.60
CA LEU A 198 -17.26 -4.70 -17.58
C LEU A 198 -16.35 -3.78 -18.39
N SER A 199 -16.45 -3.93 -19.69
CA SER A 199 -16.22 -2.81 -20.55
C SER A 199 -17.33 -1.77 -20.27
N TYR A 200 -17.12 -0.89 -19.31
CA TYR A 200 -17.72 0.44 -19.22
C TYR A 200 -19.21 0.63 -18.85
N ASN A 201 -19.97 -0.36 -18.43
CA ASN A 201 -21.35 -0.14 -18.05
C ASN A 201 -21.70 -0.83 -16.74
N VAL A 202 -21.28 -0.26 -15.61
CA VAL A 202 -22.00 -0.54 -14.36
C VAL A 202 -23.29 0.23 -14.42
N ILE A 203 -24.40 -0.47 -14.62
CA ILE A 203 -25.71 0.15 -14.60
C ILE A 203 -26.29 -0.05 -13.21
N ILE A 204 -26.33 1.00 -12.44
CA ILE A 204 -27.13 1.04 -11.21
C ILE A 204 -28.21 2.07 -11.45
N ALA A 205 -29.38 1.61 -11.72
CA ALA A 205 -30.52 2.46 -11.84
C ALA A 205 -31.56 2.05 -10.82
N GLU A 206 -32.02 2.97 -10.15
CA GLU A 206 -33.42 3.30 -9.88
C GLU A 206 -33.51 4.08 -8.58
N SER A 207 -33.64 5.31 -8.71
CA SER A 207 -34.11 6.35 -7.78
C SER A 207 -33.35 7.65 -7.91
N GLY A 208 -33.04 8.07 -9.15
CA GLY A 208 -32.44 9.38 -9.39
C GLY A 208 -30.91 9.46 -9.18
N TYR A 209 -30.27 8.38 -8.82
CA TYR A 209 -28.82 8.25 -8.65
C TYR A 209 -28.38 6.96 -9.36
N GLY A 210 -28.28 7.00 -10.66
CA GLY A 210 -27.95 5.82 -11.44
C GLY A 210 -26.52 5.89 -11.92
N ILE A 211 -25.81 4.77 -11.80
CA ILE A 211 -24.66 4.45 -12.62
C ILE A 211 -25.18 3.64 -13.79
N ARG A 212 -24.93 4.05 -15.01
CA ARG A 212 -25.19 3.27 -16.23
C ARG A 212 -23.91 2.89 -16.90
#